data_2851d0b49ea6ec4f7073398925c5e23c
#
_entry.id   2851d0b49ea6ec4f7073398925c5e23c
#
_cell.length_a   1.000
_cell.length_b   1.000
_cell.length_c   1.000
_cell.angle_alpha   90.00
_cell.angle_beta   90.00
_cell.angle_gamma   90.00
#
_symmetry.space_group_name_H-M   'P 1'
#
loop_
_entity.id
_entity.type
_entity.pdbx_description
1 polymer ?
#
loop_
_entity_poly.entity_id
_entity_poly.type
_entity_poly.pdbx_seq_one_letter_code
_entity_poly.pdbx_strand_id
1 'polypeptide(L)'
;TIVAHAAAWFLTHYPLLGGVAASFQIVEDITLCHKYEIHIAAVDAEKGVIYVNPTCQLSEKEWMFVLAHEYLHAGLQHHKRCHGRDPYLWNVACDYVINDWLNEMEIGEMPSEGLLYDETLHNMSAEAIYDRIVKEIRKYKKLDTFRGYGKGDIFGGNGPRFEGMGKGVSLDEFFKSALREGLDFH
;
A
#
# COMPACT_ATOMS: atom_id res chain seq x y z
N THR A 1 11.54 -18.96 -6.39
CA THR A 1 10.25 -18.42 -6.84
C THR A 1 10.44 -17.08 -7.56
N ILE A 2 9.40 -16.65 -8.27
CA ILE A 2 9.43 -15.36 -8.96
C ILE A 2 9.57 -14.21 -7.97
N VAL A 3 8.97 -14.33 -6.79
CA VAL A 3 9.09 -13.34 -5.72
C VAL A 3 10.53 -13.29 -5.20
N ALA A 4 11.16 -14.45 -5.03
CA ALA A 4 12.54 -14.52 -4.58
C ALA A 4 13.49 -13.87 -5.59
N HIS A 5 13.25 -14.06 -6.88
CA HIS A 5 14.03 -13.40 -7.93
C HIS A 5 13.86 -11.87 -7.90
N ALA A 6 12.64 -11.40 -7.72
CA ALA A 6 12.37 -9.98 -7.60
C ALA A 6 13.07 -9.37 -6.36
N ALA A 7 13.03 -10.08 -5.23
CA ALA A 7 13.71 -9.63 -4.02
C ALA A 7 15.23 -9.56 -4.20
N ALA A 8 15.81 -10.56 -4.85
CA ALA A 8 17.26 -10.59 -5.10
C ALA A 8 17.72 -9.44 -5.99
N TRP A 9 16.87 -8.97 -6.89
CA TRP A 9 17.19 -7.85 -7.76
C TRP A 9 17.56 -6.58 -6.96
N PHE A 10 16.84 -6.30 -5.86
CA PHE A 10 17.10 -5.12 -5.04
C PHE A 10 18.48 -5.15 -4.37
N LEU A 11 18.95 -6.34 -4.00
CA LEU A 11 20.26 -6.49 -3.35
C LEU A 11 21.40 -6.12 -4.28
N THR A 12 21.22 -6.29 -5.60
CA THR A 12 22.29 -6.10 -6.58
C THR A 12 22.13 -4.83 -7.41
N HIS A 13 20.92 -4.35 -7.59
CA HIS A 13 20.64 -3.26 -8.55
C HIS A 13 20.17 -1.96 -7.91
N TYR A 14 19.75 -1.99 -6.63
CA TYR A 14 19.21 -0.79 -6.01
C TYR A 14 19.72 -0.62 -4.58
N PRO A 15 20.94 -0.06 -4.42
CA PRO A 15 21.61 0.02 -3.11
C PRO A 15 20.81 0.71 -2.01
N LEU A 16 20.01 1.73 -2.36
CA LEU A 16 19.22 2.46 -1.37
C LEU A 16 18.16 1.58 -0.70
N LEU A 17 17.57 0.66 -1.46
CA LEU A 17 16.60 -0.29 -0.92
C LEU A 17 17.24 -1.63 -0.54
N GLY A 18 18.43 -1.91 -1.05
CA GLY A 18 19.12 -3.17 -0.80
C GLY A 18 19.37 -3.46 0.68
N GLY A 19 19.74 -2.43 1.44
CA GLY A 19 19.94 -2.56 2.88
C GLY A 19 18.65 -2.93 3.61
N VAL A 20 17.54 -2.28 3.24
CA VAL A 20 16.22 -2.61 3.79
C VAL A 20 15.82 -4.01 3.35
N ALA A 21 15.97 -4.31 2.06
CA ALA A 21 15.63 -5.63 1.52
C ALA A 21 16.37 -6.76 2.23
N ALA A 22 17.66 -6.56 2.53
CA ALA A 22 18.48 -7.55 3.21
C ALA A 22 18.01 -7.83 4.65
N SER A 23 17.39 -6.86 5.30
CA SER A 23 16.93 -6.99 6.68
C SER A 23 15.54 -7.61 6.82
N PHE A 24 14.82 -7.79 5.72
CA PHE A 24 13.46 -8.33 5.74
C PHE A 24 13.41 -9.76 5.25
N GLN A 25 12.61 -10.57 5.96
CA GLN A 25 12.29 -11.91 5.55
C GLN A 25 10.99 -11.91 4.76
N ILE A 26 10.97 -12.63 3.64
CA ILE A 26 9.76 -12.79 2.85
C ILE A 26 9.12 -14.13 3.20
N VAL A 27 7.85 -14.11 3.57
CA VAL A 27 7.08 -15.29 3.95
C VAL A 27 5.94 -15.47 2.97
N GLU A 28 5.98 -16.61 2.26
CA GLU A 28 4.93 -16.99 1.30
C GLU A 28 4.03 -18.04 1.98
N ASP A 29 3.09 -17.59 2.80
CA ASP A 29 2.20 -18.47 3.57
C ASP A 29 0.75 -18.12 3.30
N ILE A 30 0.08 -18.99 2.54
CA ILE A 30 -1.31 -18.78 2.16
C ILE A 30 -2.25 -18.78 3.37
N THR A 31 -1.97 -19.58 4.39
CA THR A 31 -2.81 -19.65 5.58
C THR A 31 -2.79 -18.33 6.35
N LEU A 32 -1.60 -17.74 6.52
CA LEU A 32 -1.47 -16.43 7.15
C LEU A 32 -2.13 -15.35 6.32
N CYS A 33 -1.98 -15.41 4.99
CA CYS A 33 -2.61 -14.44 4.10
C CYS A 33 -4.12 -14.50 4.18
N HIS A 34 -4.70 -15.69 4.26
CA HIS A 34 -6.14 -15.85 4.47
C HIS A 34 -6.58 -15.30 5.81
N LYS A 35 -5.84 -15.62 6.88
CA LYS A 35 -6.17 -15.18 8.22
C LYS A 35 -6.20 -13.66 8.36
N TYR A 36 -5.25 -12.97 7.75
CA TYR A 36 -5.11 -11.52 7.84
C TYR A 36 -5.67 -10.78 6.63
N GLU A 37 -6.35 -11.48 5.73
CA GLU A 37 -6.96 -10.90 4.53
C GLU A 37 -5.95 -10.19 3.63
N ILE A 38 -4.75 -10.77 3.50
CA ILE A 38 -3.70 -10.25 2.64
C ILE A 38 -3.90 -10.78 1.22
N HIS A 39 -4.20 -9.90 0.28
CA HIS A 39 -4.46 -10.28 -1.10
C HIS A 39 -3.20 -10.35 -1.95
N ILE A 40 -2.28 -9.42 -1.74
CA ILE A 40 -1.02 -9.38 -2.49
C ILE A 40 0.15 -9.49 -1.52
N ALA A 41 0.36 -8.49 -0.69
CA ALA A 41 1.45 -8.44 0.27
C ALA A 41 1.14 -7.49 1.42
N ALA A 42 1.85 -7.67 2.52
CA ALA A 42 1.79 -6.74 3.65
C ALA A 42 3.11 -6.81 4.42
N VAL A 43 3.51 -5.71 5.01
CA VAL A 43 4.75 -5.63 5.80
C VAL A 43 4.45 -5.52 7.29
N ASP A 44 5.22 -6.25 8.08
CA ASP A 44 5.32 -6.03 9.52
C ASP A 44 6.71 -5.47 9.79
N ALA A 45 6.79 -4.16 9.90
CA ALA A 45 8.06 -3.46 10.03
C ALA A 45 8.77 -3.78 11.35
N GLU A 46 8.01 -4.05 12.41
CA GLU A 46 8.60 -4.37 13.71
C GLU A 46 9.25 -5.75 13.71
N LYS A 47 8.62 -6.71 13.05
CA LYS A 47 9.16 -8.08 12.95
C LYS A 47 10.16 -8.25 11.82
N GLY A 48 10.23 -7.28 10.90
CA GLY A 48 11.09 -7.40 9.72
C GLY A 48 10.61 -8.48 8.76
N VAL A 49 9.31 -8.58 8.56
CA VAL A 49 8.70 -9.62 7.72
C VAL A 49 7.77 -9.00 6.68
N ILE A 50 7.87 -9.50 5.47
CA ILE A 50 6.91 -9.21 4.40
C ILE A 50 6.14 -10.49 4.09
N TYR A 51 4.83 -10.45 4.29
CA TYR A 51 3.94 -11.54 3.91
C TYR A 51 3.52 -11.36 2.47
N VAL A 52 3.66 -12.40 1.68
CA VAL A 52 3.31 -12.40 0.27
C VAL A 52 2.30 -13.49 0.01
N ASN A 53 1.22 -13.16 -0.70
CA ASN A 53 0.22 -14.16 -1.06
C ASN A 53 0.72 -14.96 -2.26
N PRO A 54 1.04 -16.26 -2.08
CA PRO A 54 1.60 -17.06 -3.17
C PRO A 54 0.60 -17.37 -4.29
N THR A 55 -0.69 -17.13 -4.06
CA THR A 55 -1.71 -17.35 -5.10
C THR A 55 -1.87 -16.13 -6.01
N CYS A 56 -1.30 -15.00 -5.66
CA CYS A 56 -1.37 -13.80 -6.48
C CYS A 56 -0.43 -13.95 -7.68
N GLN A 57 -1.00 -13.86 -8.90
CA GLN A 57 -0.25 -14.05 -10.11
C GLN A 57 0.16 -12.70 -10.71
N LEU A 58 1.39 -12.30 -10.42
CA LEU A 58 2.00 -11.07 -10.93
C LEU A 58 3.26 -11.43 -11.71
N SER A 59 3.64 -10.57 -12.65
CA SER A 59 4.92 -10.69 -13.34
C SER A 59 6.07 -10.36 -12.38
N GLU A 60 7.30 -10.69 -12.77
CA GLU A 60 8.47 -10.35 -11.98
C GLU A 60 8.58 -8.84 -11.77
N LYS A 61 8.31 -8.03 -12.81
CA LYS A 61 8.35 -6.57 -12.69
C LYS A 61 7.27 -6.03 -11.76
N GLU A 62 6.10 -6.63 -11.79
CA GLU A 62 5.03 -6.26 -10.87
C GLU A 62 5.39 -6.63 -9.42
N TRP A 63 6.03 -7.78 -9.20
CA TRP A 63 6.55 -8.13 -7.88
C TRP A 63 7.65 -7.18 -7.42
N MET A 64 8.52 -6.71 -8.32
CA MET A 64 9.50 -5.68 -7.98
C MET A 64 8.82 -4.42 -7.44
N PHE A 65 7.75 -3.98 -8.10
CA PHE A 65 6.98 -2.82 -7.65
C PHE A 65 6.38 -3.06 -6.25
N VAL A 66 5.73 -4.20 -6.06
CA VAL A 66 5.08 -4.55 -4.79
C VAL A 66 6.11 -4.63 -3.64
N LEU A 67 7.23 -5.30 -3.87
CA LEU A 67 8.26 -5.42 -2.84
C LEU A 67 8.89 -4.06 -2.51
N ALA A 68 9.16 -3.24 -3.53
CA ALA A 68 9.66 -1.87 -3.31
C ALA A 68 8.68 -1.05 -2.49
N HIS A 69 7.38 -1.19 -2.75
CA HIS A 69 6.32 -0.55 -1.98
C HIS A 69 6.42 -0.92 -0.49
N GLU A 70 6.54 -2.22 -0.20
CA GLU A 70 6.64 -2.69 1.18
C GLU A 70 7.94 -2.25 1.85
N TYR A 71 9.05 -2.29 1.14
CA TYR A 71 10.34 -1.82 1.65
C TYR A 71 10.29 -0.32 1.98
N LEU A 72 9.64 0.49 1.16
CA LEU A 72 9.50 1.92 1.41
C LEU A 72 8.60 2.22 2.60
N HIS A 73 7.52 1.48 2.79
CA HIS A 73 6.72 1.60 4.00
C HIS A 73 7.58 1.42 5.25
N ALA A 74 8.37 0.35 5.25
CA ALA A 74 9.24 0.03 6.37
C ALA A 74 10.38 1.06 6.53
N GLY A 75 11.05 1.38 5.42
CA GLY A 75 12.20 2.29 5.44
C GLY A 75 11.85 3.71 5.83
N LEU A 76 10.68 4.19 5.44
CA LEU A 76 10.18 5.50 5.81
C LEU A 76 9.50 5.53 7.18
N GLN A 77 9.37 4.37 7.81
CA GLN A 77 8.78 4.24 9.14
C GLN A 77 7.38 4.87 9.25
N HIS A 78 6.57 4.68 8.23
CA HIS A 78 5.22 5.25 8.18
C HIS A 78 4.38 4.87 9.39
N HIS A 79 4.52 3.64 9.90
CA HIS A 79 3.81 3.18 11.08
C HIS A 79 4.13 4.02 12.33
N LYS A 80 5.35 4.56 12.43
CA LYS A 80 5.76 5.43 13.54
C LYS A 80 5.31 6.87 13.38
N ARG A 81 4.97 7.28 12.17
CA ARG A 81 4.55 8.64 11.84
C ARG A 81 3.04 8.82 11.90
N CYS A 82 2.30 7.81 12.26
CA CYS A 82 0.84 7.86 12.31
C CYS A 82 0.32 8.87 13.34
N HIS A 83 0.92 8.94 14.54
CA HIS A 83 0.67 9.98 15.55
C HIS A 83 -0.81 10.27 15.83
N GLY A 84 -1.58 9.26 16.14
CA GLY A 84 -2.98 9.46 16.49
C GLY A 84 -3.92 9.66 15.31
N ARG A 85 -3.40 9.66 14.07
CA ARG A 85 -4.23 9.65 12.87
C ARG A 85 -4.96 8.31 12.74
N ASP A 86 -6.04 8.29 11.98
CA ASP A 86 -6.70 7.03 11.66
C ASP A 86 -5.74 6.11 10.89
N PRO A 87 -5.44 4.90 11.40
CA PRO A 87 -4.44 4.04 10.77
C PRO A 87 -4.79 3.63 9.33
N TYR A 88 -6.06 3.39 9.03
CA TYR A 88 -6.48 3.03 7.69
C TYR A 88 -6.26 4.19 6.72
N LEU A 89 -6.73 5.38 7.07
CA LEU A 89 -6.56 6.57 6.21
C LEU A 89 -5.09 6.97 6.09
N TRP A 90 -4.32 6.75 7.15
CA TRP A 90 -2.87 6.99 7.09
C TRP A 90 -2.19 6.06 6.09
N ASN A 91 -2.54 4.77 6.11
CA ASN A 91 -2.03 3.82 5.13
C ASN A 91 -2.41 4.21 3.70
N VAL A 92 -3.63 4.68 3.49
CA VAL A 92 -4.06 5.17 2.18
C VAL A 92 -3.19 6.33 1.71
N ALA A 93 -2.94 7.30 2.58
CA ALA A 93 -2.08 8.44 2.25
C ALA A 93 -0.65 8.01 1.92
N CYS A 94 -0.09 7.10 2.70
CA CYS A 94 1.24 6.56 2.48
C CYS A 94 1.32 5.80 1.15
N ASP A 95 0.30 5.05 0.80
CA ASP A 95 0.26 4.32 -0.47
C ASP A 95 0.31 5.28 -1.66
N TYR A 96 -0.41 6.38 -1.61
CA TYR A 96 -0.33 7.39 -2.68
C TYR A 96 1.08 7.95 -2.84
N VAL A 97 1.74 8.25 -1.73
CA VAL A 97 3.12 8.78 -1.78
C VAL A 97 4.07 7.75 -2.37
N ILE A 98 4.01 6.52 -1.88
CA ILE A 98 4.94 5.47 -2.30
C ILE A 98 4.73 5.11 -3.76
N ASN A 99 3.48 4.93 -4.19
CA ASN A 99 3.20 4.56 -5.57
C ASN A 99 3.60 5.66 -6.55
N ASP A 100 3.46 6.92 -6.15
CA ASP A 100 3.94 8.04 -6.94
C ASP A 100 5.46 7.98 -7.12
N TRP A 101 6.20 7.77 -6.05
CA TRP A 101 7.65 7.66 -6.11
C TRP A 101 8.11 6.49 -6.96
N LEU A 102 7.50 5.32 -6.81
CA LEU A 102 7.88 4.13 -7.58
C LEU A 102 7.59 4.30 -9.06
N ASN A 103 6.48 4.93 -9.38
CA ASN A 103 6.13 5.23 -10.76
C ASN A 103 7.13 6.23 -11.38
N GLU A 104 7.51 7.24 -10.64
CA GLU A 104 8.49 8.24 -11.09
C GLU A 104 9.87 7.64 -11.27
N MET A 105 10.30 6.79 -10.34
CA MET A 105 11.59 6.11 -10.40
C MET A 105 11.62 4.93 -11.38
N GLU A 106 10.49 4.58 -11.95
CA GLU A 106 10.36 3.46 -12.89
C GLU A 106 10.84 2.12 -12.33
N ILE A 107 10.56 1.87 -11.05
CA ILE A 107 10.89 0.59 -10.41
C ILE A 107 9.79 -0.43 -10.71
N GLY A 108 10.12 -1.43 -11.53
CA GLY A 108 9.16 -2.45 -11.91
C GLY A 108 7.97 -1.90 -12.70
N GLU A 109 6.85 -2.55 -12.58
CA GLU A 109 5.59 -2.13 -13.19
C GLU A 109 4.48 -2.14 -12.17
N MET A 110 3.66 -1.07 -12.15
CA MET A 110 2.49 -1.04 -11.29
C MET A 110 1.51 -2.13 -11.72
N PRO A 111 1.10 -3.02 -10.79
CA PRO A 111 0.10 -4.03 -11.10
C PRO A 111 -1.22 -3.44 -11.61
N SER A 112 -1.89 -4.18 -12.48
CA SER A 112 -3.17 -3.75 -13.07
C SER A 112 -4.36 -3.89 -12.11
N GLU A 113 -4.14 -4.36 -10.90
CA GLU A 113 -5.20 -4.58 -9.91
C GLU A 113 -5.72 -3.31 -9.22
N GLY A 114 -5.44 -2.15 -9.74
CA GLY A 114 -6.03 -0.92 -9.22
C GLY A 114 -5.44 -0.45 -7.90
N LEU A 115 -4.13 -0.27 -7.87
CA LEU A 115 -3.45 0.31 -6.72
C LEU A 115 -3.73 1.81 -6.63
N LEU A 116 -3.60 2.37 -5.43
CA LEU A 116 -3.82 3.79 -5.19
C LEU A 116 -2.72 4.62 -5.86
N TYR A 117 -3.10 5.38 -6.87
CA TYR A 117 -2.18 6.26 -7.58
C TYR A 117 -2.94 7.45 -8.16
N ASP A 118 -2.43 8.65 -7.93
CA ASP A 118 -3.02 9.87 -8.45
C ASP A 118 -1.91 10.89 -8.70
N GLU A 119 -1.63 11.17 -9.97
CA GLU A 119 -0.55 12.09 -10.33
C GLU A 119 -0.78 13.51 -9.83
N THR A 120 -2.03 13.90 -9.53
CA THR A 120 -2.31 15.22 -8.98
C THR A 120 -1.81 15.38 -7.54
N LEU A 121 -1.46 14.27 -6.89
CA LEU A 121 -0.89 14.26 -5.54
C LEU A 121 0.63 14.25 -5.55
N HIS A 122 1.25 14.36 -6.72
CA HIS A 122 2.69 14.36 -6.88
C HIS A 122 3.36 15.40 -5.98
N ASN A 123 4.46 15.01 -5.35
CA ASN A 123 5.23 15.84 -4.41
C ASN A 123 4.53 16.20 -3.11
N MET A 124 3.35 15.70 -2.84
CA MET A 124 2.70 15.89 -1.53
C MET A 124 3.25 14.91 -0.52
N SER A 125 3.37 15.35 0.75
CA SER A 125 3.72 14.45 1.86
C SER A 125 2.53 13.58 2.24
N ALA A 126 2.80 12.49 2.94
CA ALA A 126 1.73 11.62 3.46
C ALA A 126 0.81 12.41 4.41
N GLU A 127 1.38 13.28 5.23
CA GLU A 127 0.62 14.15 6.12
C GLU A 127 -0.33 15.07 5.36
N ALA A 128 0.15 15.70 4.30
CA ALA A 128 -0.68 16.59 3.48
C ALA A 128 -1.80 15.83 2.77
N ILE A 129 -1.50 14.65 2.24
CA ILE A 129 -2.52 13.81 1.60
C ILE A 129 -3.55 13.36 2.62
N TYR A 130 -3.12 12.94 3.80
CA TYR A 130 -4.02 12.56 4.89
C TYR A 130 -4.99 13.69 5.23
N ASP A 131 -4.50 14.90 5.41
CA ASP A 131 -5.33 16.06 5.74
C ASP A 131 -6.36 16.33 4.63
N ARG A 132 -5.95 16.16 3.37
CA ARG A 132 -6.86 16.31 2.24
C ARG A 132 -7.93 15.23 2.23
N ILE A 133 -7.57 13.99 2.53
CA ILE A 133 -8.53 12.87 2.65
C ILE A 133 -9.57 13.19 3.72
N VAL A 134 -9.13 13.58 4.89
CA VAL A 134 -10.03 13.92 6.01
C VAL A 134 -10.96 15.07 5.65
N LYS A 135 -10.43 16.11 5.01
CA LYS A 135 -11.21 17.26 4.58
C LYS A 135 -12.31 16.87 3.59
N GLU A 136 -11.97 16.02 2.61
CA GLU A 136 -12.94 15.56 1.62
C GLU A 136 -14.01 14.65 2.24
N ILE A 137 -13.62 13.77 3.14
CA ILE A 137 -14.58 12.91 3.84
C ILE A 137 -15.58 13.75 4.65
N ARG A 138 -15.12 14.81 5.28
CA ARG A 138 -15.99 15.72 6.03
C ARG A 138 -17.05 16.40 5.16
N LYS A 139 -16.76 16.61 3.88
CA LYS A 139 -17.73 17.18 2.95
C LYS A 139 -18.85 16.20 2.61
N TYR A 140 -18.51 14.92 2.49
CA TYR A 140 -19.43 13.89 2.01
C TYR A 140 -20.14 13.14 3.13
N LYS A 141 -19.58 13.18 4.33
CA LYS A 141 -20.09 12.37 5.42
C LYS A 141 -19.73 13.00 6.77
N LYS A 142 -20.58 12.78 7.76
CA LYS A 142 -20.25 13.12 9.14
C LYS A 142 -19.20 12.12 9.65
N LEU A 143 -18.05 12.62 10.02
CA LEU A 143 -16.91 11.78 10.36
C LEU A 143 -17.05 11.01 11.67
N ASP A 144 -17.95 11.41 12.55
CA ASP A 144 -18.18 10.70 13.79
C ASP A 144 -18.62 9.24 13.58
N THR A 145 -19.10 8.91 12.37
CA THR A 145 -19.49 7.57 12.02
C THR A 145 -18.43 6.81 11.24
N PHE A 146 -17.35 7.48 10.83
CA PHE A 146 -16.31 6.86 10.03
C PHE A 146 -15.22 6.28 10.93
N ARG A 147 -14.92 5.01 10.74
CA ARG A 147 -13.86 4.34 11.48
C ARG A 147 -12.86 3.72 10.52
N GLY A 148 -11.59 3.91 10.83
CA GLY A 148 -10.54 3.28 10.05
C GLY A 148 -10.47 1.78 10.31
N TYR A 149 -10.04 1.07 9.31
CA TYR A 149 -9.84 -0.38 9.38
C TYR A 149 -8.38 -0.77 9.46
N GLY A 150 -7.54 0.14 9.62
CA GLY A 150 -6.10 0.20 9.61
C GLY A 150 -5.25 -0.95 10.09
N LYS A 151 -5.62 -2.17 9.83
CA LYS A 151 -4.72 -3.28 10.07
C LYS A 151 -4.06 -3.65 8.76
N GLY A 152 -2.77 -3.46 8.68
CA GLY A 152 -2.02 -3.79 7.50
C GLY A 152 -2.10 -2.73 6.42
N ASP A 153 -1.57 -3.08 5.31
CA ASP A 153 -1.38 -2.26 4.15
C ASP A 153 -2.60 -2.33 3.23
N ILE A 154 -2.78 -1.31 2.38
CA ILE A 154 -3.83 -1.32 1.37
C ILE A 154 -3.66 -2.50 0.39
N PHE A 155 -2.43 -2.92 0.13
CA PHE A 155 -2.17 -4.10 -0.68
C PHE A 155 -2.67 -5.36 -0.03
N GLY A 156 -2.54 -5.45 1.27
CA GLY A 156 -2.76 -6.68 1.96
C GLY A 156 -4.08 -6.78 2.64
N GLY A 157 -4.83 -5.71 2.69
CA GLY A 157 -5.72 -5.89 3.68
C GLY A 157 -7.13 -5.43 3.59
N ASN A 158 -7.48 -4.64 4.54
CA ASN A 158 -8.85 -4.29 4.81
C ASN A 158 -9.35 -3.11 3.99
N GLY A 159 -8.54 -2.65 3.04
CA GLY A 159 -8.92 -1.54 2.19
C GLY A 159 -9.88 -1.93 1.07
N PRO A 160 -10.48 -0.94 0.41
CA PRO A 160 -11.31 -1.19 -0.76
C PRO A 160 -10.50 -1.85 -1.88
N ARG A 161 -11.17 -2.67 -2.67
CA ARG A 161 -10.57 -3.31 -3.85
C ARG A 161 -11.07 -2.60 -5.10
N PHE A 162 -10.17 -2.40 -6.05
CA PHE A 162 -10.42 -1.61 -7.25
C PHE A 162 -10.01 -2.37 -8.50
N GLU A 163 -10.65 -3.48 -8.77
CA GLU A 163 -10.33 -4.31 -9.94
C GLU A 163 -10.73 -3.61 -11.22
N GLY A 164 -9.88 -3.74 -12.24
CA GLY A 164 -10.18 -3.26 -13.57
C GLY A 164 -10.17 -1.75 -13.77
N MET A 165 -9.60 -0.98 -12.88
CA MET A 165 -9.62 0.48 -12.91
C MET A 165 -8.47 1.11 -13.70
N GLY A 166 -7.82 0.37 -14.57
CA GLY A 166 -6.71 0.89 -15.36
C GLY A 166 -5.43 1.06 -14.55
N LYS A 167 -4.64 2.11 -14.83
CA LYS A 167 -3.31 2.24 -14.26
C LYS A 167 -3.29 2.62 -12.77
N GLY A 168 -4.35 3.09 -12.21
CA GLY A 168 -4.37 3.45 -10.80
C GLY A 168 -5.71 4.00 -10.36
N VAL A 169 -5.91 4.07 -9.06
CA VAL A 169 -7.13 4.58 -8.45
C VAL A 169 -6.87 6.00 -7.97
N SER A 170 -7.51 6.98 -8.58
CA SER A 170 -7.39 8.38 -8.17
C SER A 170 -8.04 8.60 -6.81
N LEU A 171 -7.71 9.72 -6.18
CA LEU A 171 -8.31 10.09 -4.91
C LEU A 171 -9.84 10.24 -5.03
N ASP A 172 -10.32 10.77 -6.15
CA ASP A 172 -11.76 10.89 -6.39
C ASP A 172 -12.44 9.52 -6.49
N GLU A 173 -11.82 8.58 -7.19
CA GLU A 173 -12.32 7.20 -7.28
C GLU A 173 -12.31 6.51 -5.92
N PHE A 174 -11.27 6.74 -5.12
CA PHE A 174 -11.20 6.24 -3.76
C PHE A 174 -12.37 6.75 -2.92
N PHE A 175 -12.66 8.05 -2.97
CA PHE A 175 -13.77 8.62 -2.22
C PHE A 175 -15.12 8.05 -2.67
N LYS A 176 -15.34 7.92 -3.97
CA LYS A 176 -16.58 7.33 -4.49
C LYS A 176 -16.77 5.90 -4.01
N SER A 177 -15.70 5.11 -4.01
CA SER A 177 -15.75 3.75 -3.51
C SER A 177 -15.97 3.71 -1.99
N ALA A 178 -15.26 4.55 -1.25
CA ALA A 178 -15.41 4.63 0.20
C ALA A 178 -16.83 5.04 0.61
N LEU A 179 -17.45 5.95 -0.14
CA LEU A 179 -18.84 6.35 0.12
C LEU A 179 -19.82 5.20 -0.15
N ARG A 180 -19.62 4.44 -1.23
CA ARG A 180 -20.47 3.28 -1.51
C ARG A 180 -20.35 2.23 -0.41
N GLU A 181 -19.15 2.03 0.10
CA GLU A 181 -18.86 1.08 1.17
C GLU A 181 -18.97 1.71 2.55
N GLY A 182 -19.24 2.99 2.62
CA GLY A 182 -19.21 3.76 3.85
C GLY A 182 -20.20 3.30 4.91
N LEU A 183 -21.26 2.62 4.50
CA LEU A 183 -22.18 2.01 5.43
C LEU A 183 -21.52 0.89 6.23
N ASP A 184 -20.48 0.29 5.66
CA ASP A 184 -19.74 -0.80 6.27
C ASP A 184 -18.63 -0.32 7.21
N PHE A 185 -18.36 0.98 7.22
CA PHE A 185 -17.34 1.58 8.08
C PHE A 185 -17.86 1.96 9.47
N HIS A 186 -19.03 1.55 9.79
CA HIS A 186 -19.63 1.87 11.11
C HIS A 186 -19.21 0.89 12.22
#